data_4e4086e61823a2358849f8676963df47
#
_entry.id   4e4086e61823a2358849f8676963df47
#
_cell.length_a   1.000
_cell.length_b   1.000
_cell.length_c   1.000
_cell.angle_alpha   90.00
_cell.angle_beta   90.00
_cell.angle_gamma   90.00
#
_symmetry.space_group_name_H-M   'P 1'
#
loop_
_entity.id
_entity.type
_entity.pdbx_description
1 polymer ?
#
loop_
_entity_poly.entity_id
_entity_poly.type
_entity_poly.pdbx_seq_one_letter_code
_entity_poly.pdbx_strand_id
1 'polypeptide(L)'
;MATIRKKSAGTYQLIVYTRYTEDGKQKRIYRTWTAPEGLTPKAAEKAAQRAADDLETQILHGRDPKRIRMDAFARKWLDEYAEPNLAPKTVSGYRDMMPRVVNAFGCLYLDEIGSKNLSDFYADLRKTPCATHYCSDGGLSALMESQGVSKTKLCRIANVSDQVVTSATHGRNISKRSAKKIADALKVSLNKIFRPCKEASYLSGTTALHYHRMISSMLTTAVYWNYLQENPAKRTRSPRKEKTKPKYLEPEEAIAWLERMDEQRVPPKYRTATCIGLFAGTRKEETFALKWEDINFDKCTLNIERTAIYVRGKGLVIGGTKNDSSCRVIAIPISLAQILQEFRNYKVAEFAKVGVEIKSNDFVFAEVDGHLLRPDTFGGWMRRFHSLNPDLKEIPPHGLRHTNASIMINNGIPLTAVSGRLGHADTATLPHDPKRPSSRSG
;
A
#
# COMPACT_ATOMS: atom_id res chain seq x y z
N MET A 1 47.11 -1.05 -9.86
CA MET A 1 47.53 -1.80 -11.06
C MET A 1 47.16 -3.26 -10.91
N ALA A 2 46.41 -3.79 -11.86
CA ALA A 2 46.09 -5.22 -11.90
C ALA A 2 47.28 -5.99 -12.50
N THR A 3 47.55 -7.17 -11.96
CA THR A 3 48.60 -8.07 -12.44
C THR A 3 48.02 -9.47 -12.66
N ILE A 4 48.66 -10.22 -13.56
CA ILE A 4 48.27 -11.59 -13.83
C ILE A 4 49.43 -12.56 -13.43
N ARG A 5 49.05 -13.77 -12.96
CA ARG A 5 49.96 -14.85 -12.68
C ARG A 5 49.46 -16.12 -13.37
N LYS A 6 50.29 -16.70 -14.24
CA LYS A 6 49.96 -17.96 -14.92
C LYS A 6 49.94 -19.12 -13.92
N LYS A 7 48.88 -19.91 -13.89
CA LYS A 7 48.73 -21.10 -13.03
C LYS A 7 48.95 -22.41 -13.80
N SER A 8 48.39 -22.47 -15.02
CA SER A 8 48.53 -23.63 -15.91
C SER A 8 48.38 -23.20 -17.36
N ALA A 9 48.40 -24.11 -18.33
CA ALA A 9 48.15 -23.81 -19.73
C ALA A 9 46.74 -23.24 -19.87
N GLY A 10 46.64 -21.99 -20.37
CA GLY A 10 45.36 -21.29 -20.56
C GLY A 10 44.69 -20.76 -19.28
N THR A 11 45.20 -20.98 -18.08
CA THR A 11 44.60 -20.51 -16.83
C THR A 11 45.51 -19.48 -16.14
N TYR A 12 44.91 -18.33 -15.82
CA TYR A 12 45.61 -17.21 -15.16
C TYR A 12 44.92 -16.82 -13.88
N GLN A 13 45.68 -16.36 -12.90
CA GLN A 13 45.17 -15.71 -11.68
C GLN A 13 45.29 -14.20 -11.88
N LEU A 14 44.17 -13.53 -11.85
CA LEU A 14 44.07 -12.07 -11.86
C LEU A 14 44.26 -11.57 -10.43
N ILE A 15 45.11 -10.57 -10.23
CA ILE A 15 45.42 -10.00 -8.90
C ILE A 15 45.18 -8.51 -8.98
N VAL A 16 44.20 -8.02 -8.18
CA VAL A 16 43.87 -6.60 -8.09
C VAL A 16 44.22 -6.09 -6.70
N TYR A 17 44.92 -4.99 -6.67
CA TYR A 17 45.30 -4.32 -5.41
C TYR A 17 44.27 -3.25 -5.06
N THR A 18 43.70 -3.35 -3.84
CA THR A 18 42.71 -2.38 -3.33
C THR A 18 43.36 -1.42 -2.34
N ARG A 19 42.54 -0.55 -1.72
CA ARG A 19 43.00 0.41 -0.71
C ARG A 19 43.67 -0.28 0.45
N TYR A 20 44.53 0.44 1.16
CA TYR A 20 45.13 -0.01 2.40
C TYR A 20 44.09 -0.23 3.51
N THR A 21 44.26 -1.29 4.31
CA THR A 21 43.49 -1.50 5.54
C THR A 21 43.95 -0.52 6.62
N GLU A 22 43.18 -0.38 7.70
CA GLU A 22 43.56 0.45 8.87
C GLU A 22 44.92 0.07 9.43
N ASP A 23 45.33 -1.18 9.25
CA ASP A 23 46.66 -1.71 9.67
C ASP A 23 47.77 -1.43 8.64
N GLY A 24 47.53 -0.59 7.63
CA GLY A 24 48.52 -0.22 6.62
C GLY A 24 48.88 -1.32 5.60
N LYS A 25 48.19 -2.45 5.60
CA LYS A 25 48.42 -3.54 4.64
C LYS A 25 47.56 -3.40 3.40
N GLN A 26 48.16 -3.56 2.24
CA GLN A 26 47.40 -3.49 0.98
C GLN A 26 46.59 -4.77 0.75
N LYS A 27 45.27 -4.66 0.69
CA LYS A 27 44.38 -5.80 0.44
C LYS A 27 44.45 -6.20 -1.03
N ARG A 28 44.54 -7.50 -1.28
CA ARG A 28 44.66 -8.10 -2.63
C ARG A 28 43.42 -8.96 -2.87
N ILE A 29 42.85 -8.84 -4.08
CA ILE A 29 41.72 -9.67 -4.53
C ILE A 29 42.26 -10.57 -5.64
N TYR A 30 41.96 -11.86 -5.54
CA TYR A 30 42.39 -12.88 -6.46
C TYR A 30 41.19 -13.45 -7.21
N ARG A 31 41.29 -13.56 -8.56
CA ARG A 31 40.32 -14.29 -9.37
C ARG A 31 41.02 -15.22 -10.36
N THR A 32 40.46 -16.39 -10.59
CA THR A 32 40.91 -17.30 -11.63
C THR A 32 40.17 -16.99 -12.93
N TRP A 33 40.89 -16.88 -14.02
CA TRP A 33 40.38 -16.66 -15.37
C TRP A 33 40.94 -17.71 -16.30
N THR A 34 40.11 -18.33 -17.15
CA THR A 34 40.52 -19.34 -18.11
C THR A 34 40.31 -18.80 -19.52
N ALA A 35 41.30 -18.95 -20.35
CA ALA A 35 41.25 -18.51 -21.73
C ALA A 35 40.24 -19.35 -22.52
N PRO A 36 39.45 -18.71 -23.40
CA PRO A 36 38.63 -19.42 -24.37
C PRO A 36 39.47 -20.34 -25.26
N GLU A 37 38.90 -21.48 -25.63
CA GLU A 37 39.56 -22.43 -26.53
C GLU A 37 39.94 -21.76 -27.89
N GLY A 38 41.12 -22.12 -28.43
CA GLY A 38 41.59 -21.62 -29.72
C GLY A 38 42.49 -20.38 -29.69
N LEU A 39 42.79 -19.82 -28.49
CA LEU A 39 43.75 -18.72 -28.37
C LEU A 39 45.18 -19.19 -28.30
N THR A 40 46.08 -18.52 -29.06
CA THR A 40 47.54 -18.72 -28.88
C THR A 40 47.98 -18.27 -27.48
N PRO A 41 49.08 -18.85 -26.91
CA PRO A 41 49.53 -18.50 -25.55
C PRO A 41 49.71 -16.99 -25.35
N LYS A 42 50.23 -16.29 -26.32
CA LYS A 42 50.45 -14.84 -26.28
C LYS A 42 49.14 -14.03 -26.35
N ALA A 43 48.16 -14.54 -27.12
CA ALA A 43 46.83 -13.93 -27.17
C ALA A 43 46.05 -14.17 -25.87
N ALA A 44 46.16 -15.35 -25.26
CA ALA A 44 45.55 -15.68 -24.00
C ALA A 44 46.11 -14.81 -22.85
N GLU A 45 47.42 -14.56 -22.82
CA GLU A 45 48.04 -13.67 -21.83
C GLU A 45 47.54 -12.21 -21.98
N LYS A 46 47.49 -11.71 -23.22
CA LYS A 46 46.95 -10.36 -23.48
C LYS A 46 45.46 -10.24 -23.10
N ALA A 47 44.66 -11.27 -23.34
CA ALA A 47 43.27 -11.33 -22.95
C ALA A 47 43.10 -11.41 -21.42
N ALA A 48 43.99 -12.17 -20.74
CA ALA A 48 44.00 -12.24 -19.27
C ALA A 48 44.36 -10.88 -18.63
N GLN A 49 45.32 -10.14 -19.22
CA GLN A 49 45.68 -8.80 -18.74
C GLN A 49 44.49 -7.83 -18.92
N ARG A 50 43.81 -7.85 -20.05
CA ARG A 50 42.60 -7.04 -20.25
C ARG A 50 41.51 -7.38 -19.21
N ALA A 51 41.30 -8.68 -18.95
CA ALA A 51 40.33 -9.10 -17.93
C ALA A 51 40.77 -8.67 -16.53
N ALA A 52 42.08 -8.56 -16.24
CA ALA A 52 42.56 -8.03 -14.97
C ALA A 52 42.35 -6.52 -14.84
N ASP A 53 42.58 -5.77 -15.92
CA ASP A 53 42.37 -4.31 -15.97
C ASP A 53 40.86 -3.98 -15.85
N ASP A 54 40.00 -4.77 -16.49
CA ASP A 54 38.54 -4.68 -16.37
C ASP A 54 38.10 -4.99 -14.91
N LEU A 55 38.69 -6.02 -14.31
CA LEU A 55 38.42 -6.37 -12.91
C LEU A 55 38.90 -5.27 -11.94
N GLU A 56 40.08 -4.67 -12.21
CA GLU A 56 40.57 -3.52 -11.43
C GLU A 56 39.62 -2.33 -11.51
N THR A 57 39.18 -1.98 -12.74
CA THR A 57 38.22 -0.93 -12.96
C THR A 57 36.91 -1.20 -12.24
N GLN A 58 36.42 -2.44 -12.24
CA GLN A 58 35.23 -2.86 -11.53
C GLN A 58 35.39 -2.72 -10.01
N ILE A 59 36.54 -3.09 -9.48
CA ILE A 59 36.83 -3.04 -8.03
C ILE A 59 37.08 -1.60 -7.54
N LEU A 60 37.86 -0.82 -8.27
CA LEU A 60 38.16 0.58 -7.92
C LEU A 60 36.92 1.49 -7.97
N HIS A 61 36.00 1.19 -8.88
CA HIS A 61 34.71 1.89 -8.98
C HIS A 61 33.62 1.28 -8.10
N GLY A 62 33.97 0.41 -7.14
CA GLY A 62 33.04 -0.25 -6.24
C GLY A 62 32.20 -1.35 -6.92
N ARG A 63 32.64 -1.85 -8.06
CA ARG A 63 32.00 -2.92 -8.82
C ARG A 63 32.65 -4.28 -8.52
N ASP A 64 32.60 -4.74 -7.27
CA ASP A 64 32.74 -6.17 -7.01
C ASP A 64 31.36 -6.81 -7.29
N PRO A 65 31.19 -7.55 -8.38
CA PRO A 65 29.91 -8.17 -8.69
C PRO A 65 29.72 -9.37 -7.76
N LYS A 66 29.39 -9.11 -6.51
CA LYS A 66 28.84 -10.15 -5.63
C LYS A 66 27.52 -10.56 -6.26
N ARG A 67 27.54 -11.63 -7.07
CA ARG A 67 26.30 -12.22 -7.57
C ARG A 67 25.41 -12.56 -6.37
N ILE A 68 24.26 -11.93 -6.30
CA ILE A 68 23.27 -12.17 -5.25
C ILE A 68 21.99 -12.66 -5.88
N ARG A 69 21.38 -13.67 -5.25
CA ARG A 69 20.07 -14.16 -5.68
C ARG A 69 18.98 -13.19 -5.28
N MET A 70 17.91 -13.16 -6.09
CA MET A 70 16.79 -12.26 -5.88
C MET A 70 16.14 -12.40 -4.50
N ASP A 71 16.02 -13.62 -3.96
CA ASP A 71 15.43 -13.85 -2.64
C ASP A 71 16.28 -13.27 -1.48
N ALA A 72 17.58 -13.36 -1.58
CA ALA A 72 18.52 -12.79 -0.60
C ALA A 72 18.57 -11.25 -0.73
N PHE A 73 18.60 -10.75 -1.97
CA PHE A 73 18.58 -9.32 -2.22
C PHE A 73 17.27 -8.66 -1.77
N ALA A 74 16.13 -9.30 -2.01
CA ALA A 74 14.82 -8.78 -1.61
C ALA A 74 14.71 -8.59 -0.09
N ARG A 75 15.23 -9.53 0.71
CA ARG A 75 15.32 -9.40 2.18
C ARG A 75 16.20 -8.23 2.56
N LYS A 76 17.43 -8.21 2.03
CA LYS A 76 18.39 -7.14 2.29
C LYS A 76 17.84 -5.76 1.91
N TRP A 77 17.19 -5.65 0.76
CA TRP A 77 16.57 -4.41 0.31
C TRP A 77 15.43 -3.93 1.22
N LEU A 78 14.60 -4.85 1.72
CA LEU A 78 13.54 -4.51 2.68
C LEU A 78 14.11 -3.95 3.98
N ASP A 79 15.16 -4.59 4.51
CA ASP A 79 15.70 -4.25 5.83
C ASP A 79 16.61 -3.01 5.77
N GLU A 80 17.49 -2.92 4.77
CA GLU A 80 18.52 -1.87 4.71
C GLU A 80 18.08 -0.63 3.93
N TYR A 81 17.11 -0.76 3.02
CA TYR A 81 16.63 0.38 2.24
C TYR A 81 15.19 0.73 2.51
N ALA A 82 14.27 -0.24 2.39
CA ALA A 82 12.86 0.10 2.40
C ALA A 82 12.37 0.53 3.79
N GLU A 83 12.77 -0.15 4.85
CA GLU A 83 12.37 0.20 6.23
C GLU A 83 12.85 1.58 6.69
N PRO A 84 14.12 1.96 6.51
CA PRO A 84 14.60 3.26 6.95
C PRO A 84 14.16 4.42 6.05
N ASN A 85 13.87 4.18 4.76
CA ASN A 85 13.69 5.26 3.78
C ASN A 85 12.26 5.44 3.29
N LEU A 86 11.37 4.45 3.48
CA LEU A 86 10.01 4.49 2.93
C LEU A 86 8.96 4.58 4.03
N ALA A 87 7.82 5.19 3.67
CA ALA A 87 6.69 5.28 4.59
C ALA A 87 6.23 3.88 5.08
N PRO A 88 5.89 3.71 6.38
CA PRO A 88 5.55 2.41 6.97
C PRO A 88 4.46 1.64 6.23
N LYS A 89 3.45 2.33 5.68
CA LYS A 89 2.38 1.73 4.87
C LYS A 89 2.90 1.19 3.53
N THR A 90 3.87 1.87 2.92
CA THR A 90 4.53 1.42 1.67
C THR A 90 5.33 0.15 1.93
N VAL A 91 6.11 0.12 3.01
CA VAL A 91 6.89 -1.06 3.42
C VAL A 91 5.97 -2.26 3.68
N SER A 92 4.87 -2.05 4.44
CA SER A 92 3.87 -3.09 4.68
C SER A 92 3.30 -3.64 3.38
N GLY A 93 2.94 -2.75 2.42
CA GLY A 93 2.47 -3.15 1.10
C GLY A 93 3.51 -3.93 0.30
N TYR A 94 4.76 -3.54 0.37
CA TYR A 94 5.87 -4.26 -0.29
C TYR A 94 6.11 -5.64 0.33
N ARG A 95 6.01 -5.77 1.66
CA ARG A 95 6.08 -7.08 2.33
C ARG A 95 4.96 -8.03 1.90
N ASP A 96 3.74 -7.52 1.71
CA ASP A 96 2.62 -8.32 1.23
C ASP A 96 2.79 -8.76 -0.25
N MET A 97 3.49 -7.96 -1.05
CA MET A 97 3.74 -8.23 -2.48
C MET A 97 4.97 -9.13 -2.70
N MET A 98 5.97 -9.05 -1.83
CA MET A 98 7.27 -9.71 -1.97
C MET A 98 7.20 -11.23 -2.19
N PRO A 99 6.33 -12.01 -1.50
CA PRO A 99 6.26 -13.45 -1.71
C PRO A 99 6.03 -13.87 -3.16
N ARG A 100 5.23 -13.12 -3.93
CA ARG A 100 5.01 -13.43 -5.35
C ARG A 100 6.25 -13.15 -6.19
N VAL A 101 6.98 -12.08 -5.89
CA VAL A 101 8.22 -11.73 -6.59
C VAL A 101 9.31 -12.76 -6.29
N VAL A 102 9.44 -13.17 -5.03
CA VAL A 102 10.39 -14.21 -4.62
C VAL A 102 10.02 -15.58 -5.22
N ASN A 103 8.74 -15.91 -5.30
CA ASN A 103 8.31 -17.16 -5.97
C ASN A 103 8.63 -17.16 -7.47
N ALA A 104 8.56 -16.01 -8.14
CA ALA A 104 8.86 -15.92 -9.57
C ALA A 104 10.36 -15.85 -9.87
N PHE A 105 11.13 -15.14 -9.07
CA PHE A 105 12.52 -14.80 -9.39
C PHE A 105 13.52 -15.21 -8.31
N GLY A 106 13.09 -15.71 -7.16
CA GLY A 106 13.94 -15.92 -5.98
C GLY A 106 15.16 -16.81 -6.26
N CYS A 107 15.03 -17.79 -7.14
CA CYS A 107 16.10 -18.70 -7.52
C CYS A 107 17.11 -18.08 -8.50
N LEU A 108 16.75 -17.00 -9.18
CA LEU A 108 17.60 -16.32 -10.17
C LEU A 108 18.56 -15.36 -9.49
N TYR A 109 19.73 -15.19 -10.08
CA TYR A 109 20.61 -14.08 -9.74
C TYR A 109 20.08 -12.79 -10.37
N LEU A 110 20.40 -11.65 -9.76
CA LEU A 110 19.89 -10.35 -10.23
C LEU A 110 20.27 -10.05 -11.69
N ASP A 111 21.46 -10.44 -12.12
CA ASP A 111 21.97 -10.27 -13.48
C ASP A 111 21.29 -11.17 -14.52
N GLU A 112 20.57 -12.20 -14.08
CA GLU A 112 19.75 -13.09 -14.94
C GLU A 112 18.33 -12.57 -15.17
N ILE A 113 17.90 -11.56 -14.39
CA ILE A 113 16.56 -10.99 -14.51
C ILE A 113 16.54 -9.94 -15.61
N GLY A 114 16.08 -10.34 -16.78
CA GLY A 114 15.94 -9.45 -17.94
C GLY A 114 14.53 -8.88 -18.10
N SER A 115 14.37 -7.96 -19.07
CA SER A 115 13.07 -7.35 -19.40
C SER A 115 12.02 -8.37 -19.82
N LYS A 116 12.41 -9.48 -20.43
CA LYS A 116 11.50 -10.57 -20.84
C LYS A 116 10.89 -11.25 -19.62
N ASN A 117 11.72 -11.62 -18.62
CA ASN A 117 11.25 -12.22 -17.36
C ASN A 117 10.22 -11.32 -16.66
N LEU A 118 10.48 -10.01 -16.61
CA LEU A 118 9.56 -9.05 -15.98
C LEU A 118 8.25 -8.92 -16.77
N SER A 119 8.31 -8.89 -18.11
CA SER A 119 7.12 -8.83 -18.96
C SER A 119 6.23 -10.06 -18.79
N ASP A 120 6.83 -11.24 -18.75
CA ASP A 120 6.11 -12.50 -18.53
C ASP A 120 5.46 -12.53 -17.13
N PHE A 121 6.20 -12.12 -16.10
CA PHE A 121 5.67 -11.99 -14.76
C PHE A 121 4.44 -11.07 -14.69
N TYR A 122 4.49 -9.90 -15.34
CA TYR A 122 3.33 -8.98 -15.36
C TYR A 122 2.14 -9.56 -16.13
N ALA A 123 2.38 -10.32 -17.19
CA ALA A 123 1.33 -11.03 -17.92
C ALA A 123 0.69 -12.12 -17.04
N ASP A 124 1.50 -12.87 -16.30
CA ASP A 124 1.03 -13.92 -15.41
C ASP A 124 0.27 -13.37 -14.20
N LEU A 125 0.69 -12.22 -13.64
CA LEU A 125 -0.07 -11.54 -12.59
C LEU A 125 -1.53 -11.25 -13.01
N ARG A 126 -1.75 -10.92 -14.28
CA ARG A 126 -3.09 -10.62 -14.82
C ARG A 126 -3.90 -11.87 -15.16
N LYS A 127 -3.25 -13.00 -15.36
CA LYS A 127 -3.90 -14.30 -15.66
C LYS A 127 -4.14 -15.12 -14.39
N THR A 128 -3.38 -14.86 -13.33
CA THR A 128 -3.50 -15.58 -12.07
C THR A 128 -4.73 -15.09 -11.31
N PRO A 129 -5.69 -15.95 -10.98
CA PRO A 129 -6.82 -15.55 -10.16
C PRO A 129 -6.35 -14.98 -8.83
N CYS A 130 -6.99 -13.90 -8.37
CA CYS A 130 -6.88 -13.48 -6.97
C CYS A 130 -7.29 -14.65 -6.08
N ALA A 131 -6.81 -14.66 -4.83
CA ALA A 131 -7.14 -15.72 -3.88
C ALA A 131 -8.64 -16.05 -3.96
N THR A 132 -8.95 -17.29 -4.32
CA THR A 132 -10.33 -17.76 -4.43
C THR A 132 -11.02 -17.52 -3.09
N HIS A 133 -12.02 -16.67 -3.08
CA HIS A 133 -12.88 -16.50 -1.92
C HIS A 133 -13.89 -17.66 -1.91
N TYR A 134 -14.31 -18.03 -0.73
CA TYR A 134 -15.28 -19.05 -0.49
C TYR A 134 -16.50 -18.46 0.22
N CYS A 135 -17.68 -18.87 -0.16
CA CYS A 135 -18.92 -18.52 0.51
C CYS A 135 -19.65 -19.79 0.95
N SER A 136 -20.39 -19.71 2.04
CA SER A 136 -21.30 -20.76 2.49
C SER A 136 -22.68 -20.49 1.88
N ASP A 137 -23.37 -21.55 1.50
CA ASP A 137 -24.76 -21.52 1.00
C ASP A 137 -25.83 -21.70 2.10
N GLY A 138 -25.48 -21.35 3.34
CA GLY A 138 -26.35 -21.48 4.52
C GLY A 138 -26.14 -22.76 5.32
N GLY A 139 -25.50 -23.77 4.76
CA GLY A 139 -25.24 -25.06 5.41
C GLY A 139 -24.34 -24.98 6.66
N LEU A 140 -23.54 -23.89 6.80
CA LEU A 140 -22.68 -23.72 7.96
C LEU A 140 -23.48 -23.53 9.26
N SER A 141 -24.52 -22.70 9.25
CA SER A 141 -25.35 -22.48 10.45
C SER A 141 -26.07 -23.74 10.88
N ALA A 142 -26.69 -24.44 9.94
CA ALA A 142 -27.37 -25.74 10.22
C ALA A 142 -26.39 -26.80 10.76
N LEU A 143 -25.17 -26.85 10.24
CA LEU A 143 -24.15 -27.78 10.72
C LEU A 143 -23.65 -27.40 12.12
N MET A 144 -23.50 -26.13 12.42
CA MET A 144 -23.14 -25.65 13.76
C MET A 144 -24.21 -26.03 14.79
N GLU A 145 -25.48 -25.86 14.45
CA GLU A 145 -26.62 -26.24 15.29
C GLU A 145 -26.65 -27.77 15.52
N SER A 146 -26.53 -28.56 14.49
CA SER A 146 -26.53 -30.04 14.58
C SER A 146 -25.40 -30.60 15.45
N GLN A 147 -24.24 -29.91 15.47
CA GLN A 147 -23.08 -30.30 16.28
C GLN A 147 -23.03 -29.64 17.65
N GLY A 148 -23.99 -28.77 18.01
CA GLY A 148 -23.97 -28.00 19.27
C GLY A 148 -22.76 -27.08 19.41
N VAL A 149 -22.25 -26.53 18.29
CA VAL A 149 -21.07 -25.68 18.27
C VAL A 149 -21.51 -24.22 18.18
N SER A 150 -21.35 -23.48 19.29
CA SER A 150 -21.60 -22.04 19.29
C SER A 150 -20.56 -21.28 18.46
N LYS A 151 -20.92 -20.07 18.03
CA LYS A 151 -20.03 -19.18 17.27
C LYS A 151 -18.72 -18.92 18.00
N THR A 152 -18.76 -18.63 19.28
CA THR A 152 -17.58 -18.39 20.13
C THR A 152 -16.70 -19.64 20.22
N LYS A 153 -17.31 -20.82 20.34
CA LYS A 153 -16.58 -22.11 20.35
C LYS A 153 -15.91 -22.35 19.00
N LEU A 154 -16.61 -22.09 17.87
CA LEU A 154 -16.05 -22.25 16.53
C LEU A 154 -14.87 -21.29 16.29
N CYS A 155 -14.95 -20.03 16.72
CA CYS A 155 -13.84 -19.08 16.63
C CYS A 155 -12.58 -19.64 17.33
N ARG A 156 -12.74 -20.23 18.50
CA ARG A 156 -11.64 -20.78 19.30
C ARG A 156 -11.01 -22.01 18.63
N ILE A 157 -11.82 -23.02 18.28
CA ILE A 157 -11.31 -24.29 17.72
C ILE A 157 -10.74 -24.13 16.30
N ALA A 158 -11.34 -23.25 15.48
CA ALA A 158 -10.86 -22.97 14.13
C ALA A 158 -9.70 -21.92 14.12
N ASN A 159 -9.43 -21.28 15.23
CA ASN A 159 -8.48 -20.18 15.33
C ASN A 159 -8.70 -19.12 14.22
N VAL A 160 -9.92 -18.60 14.20
CA VAL A 160 -10.37 -17.52 13.30
C VAL A 160 -11.11 -16.44 14.10
N SER A 161 -11.15 -15.22 13.58
CA SER A 161 -11.85 -14.12 14.25
C SER A 161 -13.38 -14.31 14.18
N ASP A 162 -14.08 -13.69 15.14
CA ASP A 162 -15.55 -13.65 15.19
C ASP A 162 -16.14 -13.10 13.87
N GLN A 163 -15.51 -12.09 13.29
CA GLN A 163 -15.92 -11.50 12.03
C GLN A 163 -15.87 -12.49 10.86
N VAL A 164 -14.89 -13.40 10.85
CA VAL A 164 -14.77 -14.45 9.81
C VAL A 164 -15.91 -15.47 9.95
N VAL A 165 -16.21 -15.90 11.17
CA VAL A 165 -17.33 -16.85 11.41
C VAL A 165 -18.65 -16.17 11.07
N THR A 166 -18.86 -14.90 11.50
CA THR A 166 -20.05 -14.13 11.11
C THR A 166 -20.19 -13.97 9.60
N SER A 167 -19.10 -13.67 8.91
CA SER A 167 -19.13 -13.56 7.45
C SER A 167 -19.50 -14.90 6.80
N ALA A 168 -18.93 -15.99 7.29
CA ALA A 168 -19.21 -17.32 6.79
C ALA A 168 -20.67 -17.77 7.01
N THR A 169 -21.23 -17.53 8.20
CA THR A 169 -22.65 -17.87 8.52
C THR A 169 -23.64 -17.04 7.71
N HIS A 170 -23.29 -15.82 7.31
CA HIS A 170 -24.13 -14.97 6.46
C HIS A 170 -23.84 -15.15 4.94
N GLY A 171 -23.16 -16.21 4.54
CA GLY A 171 -22.86 -16.46 3.13
C GLY A 171 -21.90 -15.46 2.49
N ARG A 172 -21.21 -14.63 3.29
CA ARG A 172 -20.26 -13.64 2.77
C ARG A 172 -18.90 -14.28 2.44
N ASN A 173 -18.17 -13.61 1.58
CA ASN A 173 -16.87 -14.06 1.12
C ASN A 173 -15.84 -14.14 2.26
N ILE A 174 -15.21 -15.30 2.43
CA ILE A 174 -14.07 -15.54 3.33
C ILE A 174 -12.89 -16.09 2.55
N SER A 175 -11.68 -16.00 3.09
CA SER A 175 -10.50 -16.57 2.45
C SER A 175 -10.55 -18.10 2.42
N LYS A 176 -9.95 -18.73 1.39
CA LYS A 176 -9.78 -20.19 1.33
C LYS A 176 -9.15 -20.77 2.61
N ARG A 177 -8.15 -20.05 3.17
CA ARG A 177 -7.47 -20.42 4.41
C ARG A 177 -8.44 -20.46 5.59
N SER A 178 -9.30 -19.44 5.71
CA SER A 178 -10.30 -19.38 6.78
C SER A 178 -11.39 -20.44 6.59
N ALA A 179 -11.88 -20.62 5.36
CA ALA A 179 -12.85 -21.64 5.03
C ALA A 179 -12.33 -23.06 5.37
N LYS A 180 -11.06 -23.34 5.03
CA LYS A 180 -10.42 -24.62 5.37
C LYS A 180 -10.34 -24.83 6.88
N LYS A 181 -9.89 -23.82 7.64
CA LYS A 181 -9.81 -23.90 9.11
C LYS A 181 -11.18 -24.17 9.76
N ILE A 182 -12.24 -23.54 9.26
CA ILE A 182 -13.61 -23.78 9.74
C ILE A 182 -14.06 -25.22 9.40
N ALA A 183 -13.83 -25.68 8.18
CA ALA A 183 -14.19 -27.03 7.76
C ALA A 183 -13.44 -28.11 8.56
N ASP A 184 -12.13 -27.94 8.76
CA ASP A 184 -11.28 -28.82 9.57
C ASP A 184 -11.76 -28.87 11.04
N ALA A 185 -12.11 -27.71 11.62
CA ALA A 185 -12.63 -27.61 12.99
C ALA A 185 -13.98 -28.32 13.18
N LEU A 186 -14.83 -28.34 12.16
CA LEU A 186 -16.11 -29.03 12.14
C LEU A 186 -16.01 -30.50 11.63
N LYS A 187 -14.78 -30.94 11.32
CA LYS A 187 -14.47 -32.30 10.81
C LYS A 187 -15.26 -32.67 9.56
N VAL A 188 -15.39 -31.74 8.63
CA VAL A 188 -16.07 -31.93 7.33
C VAL A 188 -15.17 -31.48 6.18
N SER A 189 -15.44 -32.02 4.99
CA SER A 189 -14.74 -31.59 3.79
C SER A 189 -15.09 -30.13 3.45
N LEU A 190 -14.10 -29.35 2.96
CA LEU A 190 -14.29 -27.94 2.57
C LEU A 190 -15.48 -27.74 1.64
N ASN A 191 -15.60 -28.60 0.63
CA ASN A 191 -16.63 -28.49 -0.41
C ASN A 191 -18.05 -28.87 0.07
N LYS A 192 -18.19 -29.42 1.29
CA LYS A 192 -19.48 -29.72 1.88
C LYS A 192 -20.20 -28.46 2.38
N ILE A 193 -19.45 -27.48 2.84
CA ILE A 193 -19.99 -26.24 3.46
C ILE A 193 -19.71 -25.01 2.63
N PHE A 194 -18.59 -25.02 1.91
CA PHE A 194 -18.12 -23.85 1.19
C PHE A 194 -17.97 -24.13 -0.29
N ARG A 195 -18.39 -23.16 -1.10
CA ARG A 195 -18.17 -23.16 -2.54
C ARG A 195 -17.25 -22.02 -2.92
N PRO A 196 -16.36 -22.19 -3.91
CA PRO A 196 -15.61 -21.07 -4.44
C PRO A 196 -16.57 -20.04 -5.02
N CYS A 197 -16.37 -18.78 -4.70
CA CYS A 197 -17.17 -17.70 -5.30
C CYS A 197 -16.99 -17.72 -6.82
N LYS A 198 -18.08 -17.60 -7.56
CA LYS A 198 -18.15 -17.85 -9.01
C LYS A 198 -17.27 -16.94 -9.87
N GLU A 199 -16.86 -15.80 -9.38
CA GLU A 199 -16.00 -14.89 -10.12
C GLU A 199 -14.58 -14.95 -9.57
N ALA A 200 -13.69 -15.57 -10.33
CA ALA A 200 -12.25 -15.42 -10.14
C ALA A 200 -11.89 -13.97 -10.47
N SER A 201 -11.76 -13.13 -9.45
CA SER A 201 -11.21 -11.79 -9.67
C SER A 201 -9.72 -11.90 -10.01
N TYR A 202 -9.32 -11.31 -11.11
CA TYR A 202 -7.92 -11.21 -11.51
C TYR A 202 -7.29 -9.94 -10.96
N LEU A 203 -5.96 -9.93 -10.83
CA LEU A 203 -5.28 -8.72 -10.39
C LEU A 203 -5.49 -7.59 -11.42
N SER A 204 -5.92 -6.43 -10.93
CA SER A 204 -6.10 -5.25 -11.77
C SER A 204 -4.78 -4.77 -12.38
N GLY A 205 -4.84 -4.08 -13.51
CA GLY A 205 -3.67 -3.42 -14.11
C GLY A 205 -3.00 -2.44 -13.14
N THR A 206 -3.77 -1.80 -12.28
CA THR A 206 -3.24 -0.94 -11.21
C THR A 206 -2.38 -1.73 -10.21
N THR A 207 -2.84 -2.91 -9.80
CA THR A 207 -2.05 -3.78 -8.89
C THR A 207 -0.78 -4.27 -9.58
N ALA A 208 -0.85 -4.70 -10.83
CA ALA A 208 0.33 -5.08 -11.60
C ALA A 208 1.33 -3.91 -11.74
N LEU A 209 0.84 -2.68 -11.91
CA LEU A 209 1.68 -1.47 -11.91
C LEU A 209 2.36 -1.23 -10.55
N HIS A 210 1.71 -1.57 -9.43
CA HIS A 210 2.35 -1.50 -8.11
C HIS A 210 3.50 -2.50 -7.99
N TYR A 211 3.35 -3.73 -8.50
CA TYR A 211 4.46 -4.69 -8.59
C TYR A 211 5.62 -4.14 -9.42
N HIS A 212 5.32 -3.56 -10.60
CA HIS A 212 6.36 -2.95 -11.44
C HIS A 212 7.12 -1.84 -10.69
N ARG A 213 6.41 -0.96 -9.98
CA ARG A 213 7.04 0.13 -9.20
C ARG A 213 7.94 -0.40 -8.09
N MET A 214 7.48 -1.41 -7.34
CA MET A 214 8.27 -2.05 -6.30
C MET A 214 9.53 -2.70 -6.87
N ILE A 215 9.39 -3.53 -7.92
CA ILE A 215 10.52 -4.20 -8.58
C ILE A 215 11.49 -3.18 -9.16
N SER A 216 10.99 -2.14 -9.83
CA SER A 216 11.83 -1.07 -10.39
C SER A 216 12.59 -0.32 -9.31
N SER A 217 11.98 -0.01 -8.17
CA SER A 217 12.65 0.62 -7.03
C SER A 217 13.75 -0.29 -6.48
N MET A 218 13.45 -1.57 -6.27
CA MET A 218 14.40 -2.56 -5.78
C MET A 218 15.59 -2.75 -6.72
N LEU A 219 15.35 -2.90 -8.02
CA LEU A 219 16.42 -3.05 -9.02
C LEU A 219 17.20 -1.73 -9.23
N THR A 220 16.60 -0.57 -9.03
CA THR A 220 17.33 0.72 -8.99
C THR A 220 18.30 0.74 -7.81
N THR A 221 17.88 0.29 -6.64
CA THR A 221 18.77 0.17 -5.48
C THR A 221 19.90 -0.85 -5.75
N ALA A 222 19.59 -1.95 -6.47
CA ALA A 222 20.61 -2.91 -6.90
C ALA A 222 21.69 -2.27 -7.77
N VAL A 223 21.30 -1.32 -8.64
CA VAL A 223 22.26 -0.53 -9.43
C VAL A 223 23.10 0.39 -8.53
N TYR A 224 22.47 1.12 -7.58
CA TYR A 224 23.22 1.96 -6.65
C TYR A 224 24.16 1.17 -5.73
N TRP A 225 23.80 -0.05 -5.38
CA TRP A 225 24.66 -0.96 -4.57
C TRP A 225 25.64 -1.78 -5.42
N ASN A 226 25.75 -1.48 -6.70
CA ASN A 226 26.66 -2.12 -7.67
C ASN A 226 26.44 -3.65 -7.86
N TYR A 227 25.23 -4.16 -7.61
CA TYR A 227 24.84 -5.52 -7.96
C TYR A 227 24.42 -5.65 -9.43
N LEU A 228 23.97 -4.56 -10.06
CA LEU A 228 23.57 -4.49 -11.46
C LEU A 228 24.23 -3.28 -12.14
N GLN A 229 24.49 -3.38 -13.44
CA GLN A 229 24.94 -2.25 -14.24
C GLN A 229 23.78 -1.31 -14.61
N GLU A 230 22.61 -1.89 -14.90
CA GLU A 230 21.41 -1.16 -15.28
C GLU A 230 20.16 -1.84 -14.75
N ASN A 231 19.09 -1.07 -14.64
CA ASN A 231 17.81 -1.58 -14.17
C ASN A 231 16.97 -2.11 -15.35
N PRO A 232 16.77 -3.43 -15.50
CA PRO A 232 15.98 -4.01 -16.57
C PRO A 232 14.51 -3.60 -16.54
N ALA A 233 13.95 -3.21 -15.37
CA ALA A 233 12.58 -2.73 -15.28
C ALA A 233 12.36 -1.39 -16.02
N LYS A 234 13.39 -0.55 -16.19
CA LYS A 234 13.29 0.68 -16.97
C LYS A 234 13.13 0.43 -18.48
N ARG A 235 13.63 -0.70 -18.96
CA ARG A 235 13.47 -1.14 -20.37
C ARG A 235 12.21 -2.01 -20.56
N THR A 236 11.52 -2.36 -19.48
CA THR A 236 10.31 -3.17 -19.53
C THR A 236 9.09 -2.27 -19.62
N ARG A 237 8.17 -2.54 -20.55
CA ARG A 237 6.92 -1.81 -20.67
C ARG A 237 6.09 -2.00 -19.38
N SER A 238 5.79 -0.91 -18.68
CA SER A 238 4.99 -0.95 -17.46
C SER A 238 3.55 -1.41 -17.73
N PRO A 239 2.92 -2.16 -16.81
CA PRO A 239 1.50 -2.51 -16.91
C PRO A 239 0.63 -1.26 -17.03
N ARG A 240 -0.38 -1.29 -17.90
CA ARG A 240 -1.30 -0.17 -18.07
C ARG A 240 -2.25 -0.08 -16.87
N LYS A 241 -2.40 1.13 -16.33
CA LYS A 241 -3.43 1.44 -15.35
C LYS A 241 -4.79 1.49 -16.06
N GLU A 242 -5.77 0.82 -15.49
CA GLU A 242 -7.16 0.96 -15.92
C GLU A 242 -7.67 2.36 -15.54
N LYS A 243 -8.25 3.05 -16.51
CA LYS A 243 -8.86 4.38 -16.25
C LYS A 243 -10.20 4.15 -15.56
N THR A 244 -10.24 4.35 -14.25
CA THR A 244 -11.49 4.39 -13.49
C THR A 244 -11.90 5.84 -13.29
N LYS A 245 -13.17 6.15 -13.57
CA LYS A 245 -13.72 7.47 -13.24
C LYS A 245 -13.80 7.62 -11.72
N PRO A 246 -13.44 8.77 -11.14
CA PRO A 246 -13.65 9.03 -9.72
C PRO A 246 -15.14 8.85 -9.38
N LYS A 247 -15.43 8.15 -8.29
CA LYS A 247 -16.78 8.04 -7.75
C LYS A 247 -16.98 9.20 -6.76
N TYR A 248 -17.91 10.08 -7.04
CA TYR A 248 -18.31 11.21 -6.19
C TYR A 248 -19.82 11.40 -6.26
N LEU A 249 -20.38 12.17 -5.35
CA LEU A 249 -21.82 12.50 -5.30
C LEU A 249 -22.08 13.86 -5.98
N GLU A 250 -23.20 13.97 -6.65
CA GLU A 250 -23.76 15.26 -6.98
C GLU A 250 -24.41 15.90 -5.73
N PRO A 251 -24.69 17.23 -5.71
CA PRO A 251 -25.24 17.89 -4.52
C PRO A 251 -26.47 17.20 -3.94
N GLU A 252 -27.43 16.83 -4.80
CA GLU A 252 -28.68 16.18 -4.41
C GLU A 252 -28.43 14.78 -3.82
N GLU A 253 -27.48 14.03 -4.40
CA GLU A 253 -27.05 12.73 -3.91
C GLU A 253 -26.36 12.86 -2.53
N ALA A 254 -25.60 13.93 -2.30
CA ALA A 254 -24.96 14.19 -1.02
C ALA A 254 -25.99 14.55 0.06
N ILE A 255 -27.01 15.30 -0.27
CA ILE A 255 -28.13 15.61 0.62
C ILE A 255 -28.86 14.32 1.01
N ALA A 256 -29.25 13.51 0.04
CA ALA A 256 -29.93 12.24 0.26
C ALA A 256 -29.11 11.28 1.16
N TRP A 257 -27.76 11.30 1.03
CA TRP A 257 -26.88 10.56 1.93
C TRP A 257 -26.97 11.03 3.36
N LEU A 258 -26.95 12.35 3.60
CA LEU A 258 -27.00 12.93 4.95
C LEU A 258 -28.39 12.70 5.58
N GLU A 259 -29.48 12.91 4.85
CA GLU A 259 -30.84 12.63 5.31
C GLU A 259 -31.01 11.17 5.72
N ARG A 260 -30.55 10.22 4.89
CA ARG A 260 -30.61 8.80 5.20
C ARG A 260 -29.78 8.44 6.45
N MET A 261 -28.64 9.12 6.66
CA MET A 261 -27.84 8.93 7.88
C MET A 261 -28.59 9.41 9.13
N ASP A 262 -29.33 10.51 9.03
CA ASP A 262 -30.12 11.07 10.12
C ASP A 262 -31.37 10.18 10.41
N GLU A 263 -32.08 9.73 9.38
CA GLU A 263 -33.20 8.79 9.49
C GLU A 263 -32.79 7.47 10.20
N GLN A 264 -31.64 6.93 9.83
CA GLN A 264 -31.14 5.68 10.40
C GLN A 264 -30.40 5.88 11.73
N ARG A 265 -30.33 7.10 12.25
CA ARG A 265 -29.61 7.45 13.48
C ARG A 265 -28.22 6.87 13.51
N VAL A 266 -27.47 7.10 12.43
CA VAL A 266 -26.08 6.62 12.31
C VAL A 266 -25.24 7.11 13.50
N PRO A 267 -24.31 6.28 14.03
CA PRO A 267 -23.45 6.70 15.14
C PRO A 267 -22.76 8.05 14.86
N PRO A 268 -22.81 9.00 15.81
CA PRO A 268 -22.35 10.40 15.61
C PRO A 268 -20.92 10.48 15.02
N LYS A 269 -20.02 9.59 15.42
CA LYS A 269 -18.64 9.54 14.89
C LYS A 269 -18.57 9.35 13.36
N TYR A 270 -19.44 8.53 12.77
CA TYR A 270 -19.44 8.29 11.34
C TYR A 270 -20.13 9.43 10.58
N ARG A 271 -21.22 9.97 11.13
CA ARG A 271 -21.89 11.14 10.58
C ARG A 271 -20.93 12.33 10.53
N THR A 272 -20.27 12.64 11.64
CA THR A 272 -19.30 13.74 11.73
C THR A 272 -18.13 13.55 10.76
N ALA A 273 -17.56 12.33 10.67
CA ALA A 273 -16.47 12.04 9.72
C ALA A 273 -16.91 12.21 8.25
N THR A 274 -18.17 11.85 7.93
CA THR A 274 -18.75 12.07 6.60
C THR A 274 -18.90 13.58 6.32
N CYS A 275 -19.42 14.36 7.26
CA CYS A 275 -19.56 15.81 7.12
C CYS A 275 -18.20 16.49 6.95
N ILE A 276 -17.17 16.11 7.71
CA ILE A 276 -15.82 16.65 7.55
C ILE A 276 -15.29 16.34 6.12
N GLY A 277 -15.50 15.12 5.64
CA GLY A 277 -15.10 14.73 4.28
C GLY A 277 -15.83 15.52 3.19
N LEU A 278 -17.14 15.74 3.33
CA LEU A 278 -17.96 16.48 2.38
C LEU A 278 -17.70 18.00 2.41
N PHE A 279 -17.62 18.62 3.58
CA PHE A 279 -17.55 20.07 3.69
C PHE A 279 -16.13 20.63 3.76
N ALA A 280 -15.17 19.89 4.32
CA ALA A 280 -13.77 20.31 4.38
C ALA A 280 -12.88 19.63 3.33
N GLY A 281 -13.33 18.53 2.72
CA GLY A 281 -12.57 17.83 1.69
C GLY A 281 -11.28 17.17 2.19
N THR A 282 -11.21 16.82 3.47
CA THR A 282 -10.04 16.18 4.07
C THR A 282 -9.84 14.75 3.56
N ARG A 283 -8.59 14.28 3.60
CA ARG A 283 -8.33 12.84 3.41
C ARG A 283 -8.80 12.07 4.65
N LYS A 284 -9.23 10.83 4.47
CA LYS A 284 -9.65 9.97 5.59
C LYS A 284 -8.60 9.95 6.72
N GLU A 285 -7.35 9.79 6.37
CA GLU A 285 -6.24 9.74 7.32
C GLU A 285 -6.01 11.08 8.05
N GLU A 286 -6.32 12.21 7.41
CA GLU A 286 -6.29 13.56 8.00
C GLU A 286 -7.49 13.73 8.96
N THR A 287 -8.70 13.36 8.52
CA THR A 287 -9.92 13.44 9.34
C THR A 287 -9.76 12.76 10.70
N PHE A 288 -9.26 11.51 10.68
CA PHE A 288 -9.11 10.73 11.92
C PHE A 288 -7.89 11.11 12.76
N ALA A 289 -7.00 11.99 12.26
CA ALA A 289 -5.89 12.54 13.01
C ALA A 289 -6.17 13.92 13.62
N LEU A 290 -7.37 14.48 13.42
CA LEU A 290 -7.76 15.76 13.99
C LEU A 290 -7.82 15.69 15.52
N LYS A 291 -7.30 16.72 16.15
CA LYS A 291 -7.45 17.00 17.57
C LYS A 291 -8.41 18.16 17.78
N TRP A 292 -8.95 18.30 18.97
CA TRP A 292 -9.85 19.42 19.29
C TRP A 292 -9.16 20.78 19.17
N GLU A 293 -7.86 20.86 19.43
CA GLU A 293 -7.05 22.08 19.26
C GLU A 293 -6.91 22.51 17.79
N ASP A 294 -7.10 21.59 16.83
CA ASP A 294 -7.04 21.90 15.40
C ASP A 294 -8.30 22.62 14.89
N ILE A 295 -9.35 22.68 15.72
CA ILE A 295 -10.63 23.27 15.36
C ILE A 295 -10.77 24.62 16.02
N ASN A 296 -10.77 25.68 15.21
CA ASN A 296 -11.10 27.01 15.69
C ASN A 296 -12.57 27.29 15.39
N PHE A 297 -13.41 27.21 16.42
CA PHE A 297 -14.86 27.40 16.30
C PHE A 297 -15.22 28.87 16.01
N ASP A 298 -14.48 29.85 16.55
CA ASP A 298 -14.74 31.28 16.36
C ASP A 298 -14.44 31.71 14.93
N LYS A 299 -13.31 31.23 14.36
CA LYS A 299 -12.89 31.54 13.00
C LYS A 299 -13.44 30.58 11.96
N CYS A 300 -14.15 29.55 12.37
CA CYS A 300 -14.62 28.45 11.52
C CYS A 300 -13.50 27.89 10.64
N THR A 301 -12.40 27.43 11.25
CA THR A 301 -11.25 26.86 10.53
C THR A 301 -10.81 25.52 11.11
N LEU A 302 -10.28 24.67 10.24
CA LEU A 302 -9.59 23.42 10.58
C LEU A 302 -8.11 23.51 10.19
N ASN A 303 -7.24 23.14 11.12
CA ASN A 303 -5.81 23.01 10.86
C ASN A 303 -5.47 21.55 10.57
N ILE A 304 -4.90 21.27 9.41
CA ILE A 304 -4.55 19.93 8.96
C ILE A 304 -3.02 19.78 8.97
N GLU A 305 -2.50 19.08 9.97
CA GLU A 305 -1.05 18.88 10.17
C GLU A 305 -0.64 17.41 10.24
N ARG A 306 -1.60 16.52 10.53
CA ARG A 306 -1.33 15.14 10.88
C ARG A 306 -2.13 14.17 10.04
N THR A 307 -1.63 12.95 9.97
CA THR A 307 -2.32 11.79 9.38
C THR A 307 -2.26 10.61 10.33
N ALA A 308 -3.33 9.85 10.44
CA ALA A 308 -3.39 8.60 11.18
C ALA A 308 -3.52 7.44 10.19
N ILE A 309 -2.61 6.48 10.23
CA ILE A 309 -2.62 5.30 9.36
C ILE A 309 -2.49 4.04 10.21
N TYR A 310 -3.24 3.01 9.86
CA TYR A 310 -3.04 1.70 10.46
C TYR A 310 -2.03 0.89 9.64
N VAL A 311 -0.98 0.40 10.30
CA VAL A 311 0.05 -0.44 9.71
C VAL A 311 0.04 -1.81 10.39
N ARG A 312 -0.12 -2.86 9.59
CA ARG A 312 -0.12 -4.24 10.10
C ARG A 312 1.19 -4.54 10.84
N GLY A 313 1.09 -5.02 12.08
CA GLY A 313 2.23 -5.33 12.95
C GLY A 313 2.80 -4.14 13.73
N LYS A 314 2.52 -2.89 13.32
CA LYS A 314 2.94 -1.68 14.05
C LYS A 314 1.76 -0.97 14.74
N GLY A 315 0.51 -1.32 14.38
CA GLY A 315 -0.67 -0.66 14.92
C GLY A 315 -0.98 0.67 14.24
N LEU A 316 -1.57 1.60 14.98
CA LEU A 316 -1.88 2.94 14.52
C LEU A 316 -0.63 3.81 14.60
N VAL A 317 -0.24 4.39 13.48
CA VAL A 317 0.89 5.30 13.34
C VAL A 317 0.36 6.69 13.02
N ILE A 318 0.72 7.66 13.85
CA ILE A 318 0.42 9.08 13.63
C ILE A 318 1.70 9.73 13.15
N GLY A 319 1.60 10.45 12.04
CA GLY A 319 2.72 11.17 11.45
C GLY A 319 2.30 12.50 10.88
N GLY A 320 3.26 13.34 10.53
CA GLY A 320 3.02 14.53 9.74
C GLY A 320 2.40 14.20 8.38
N THR A 321 1.89 15.19 7.70
CA THR A 321 1.40 15.03 6.33
C THR A 321 2.55 14.66 5.39
N LYS A 322 2.23 13.95 4.30
CA LYS A 322 3.23 13.36 3.38
C LYS A 322 4.20 14.39 2.76
N ASN A 323 3.78 15.63 2.62
CA ASN A 323 4.55 16.75 2.08
C ASN A 323 4.20 18.02 2.87
N ASP A 324 5.11 18.98 2.97
CA ASP A 324 4.89 20.27 3.62
C ASP A 324 3.69 21.04 3.03
N SER A 325 3.45 20.90 1.72
CA SER A 325 2.26 21.45 1.04
C SER A 325 0.92 20.87 1.50
N SER A 326 0.94 19.81 2.29
CA SER A 326 -0.27 19.19 2.84
C SER A 326 -0.67 19.74 4.21
N CYS A 327 0.25 20.44 4.92
CA CYS A 327 -0.08 21.25 6.11
C CYS A 327 -0.84 22.49 5.64
N ARG A 328 -2.06 22.69 6.14
CA ARG A 328 -2.92 23.77 5.67
C ARG A 328 -4.03 24.08 6.68
N VAL A 329 -4.47 25.33 6.66
CA VAL A 329 -5.69 25.77 7.34
C VAL A 329 -6.83 25.83 6.34
N ILE A 330 -7.96 25.22 6.65
CA ILE A 330 -9.15 25.16 5.81
C ILE A 330 -10.28 25.93 6.49
N ALA A 331 -10.83 26.94 5.83
CA ALA A 331 -12.08 27.57 6.27
C ALA A 331 -13.23 26.57 6.08
N ILE A 332 -14.10 26.42 7.07
CA ILE A 332 -15.25 25.52 7.04
C ILE A 332 -16.56 26.30 7.14
N PRO A 333 -17.66 25.78 6.58
CA PRO A 333 -18.98 26.39 6.79
C PRO A 333 -19.38 26.38 8.27
N ILE A 334 -20.17 27.38 8.67
CA ILE A 334 -20.71 27.49 10.05
C ILE A 334 -21.48 26.20 10.41
N SER A 335 -22.22 25.61 9.47
CA SER A 335 -22.95 24.35 9.67
C SER A 335 -22.03 23.19 10.07
N LEU A 336 -20.81 23.10 9.48
CA LEU A 336 -19.85 22.08 9.90
C LEU A 336 -19.28 22.39 11.30
N ALA A 337 -19.02 23.66 11.60
CA ALA A 337 -18.57 24.06 12.93
C ALA A 337 -19.61 23.70 14.01
N GLN A 338 -20.90 23.89 13.73
CA GLN A 338 -22.01 23.47 14.61
C GLN A 338 -22.04 21.95 14.81
N ILE A 339 -21.96 21.17 13.74
CA ILE A 339 -21.90 19.70 13.81
C ILE A 339 -20.70 19.23 14.65
N LEU A 340 -19.56 19.89 14.52
CA LEU A 340 -18.35 19.58 15.30
C LEU A 340 -18.53 19.95 16.78
N GLN A 341 -19.22 21.06 17.08
CA GLN A 341 -19.54 21.46 18.46
C GLN A 341 -20.53 20.48 19.11
N GLU A 342 -21.57 20.07 18.39
CA GLU A 342 -22.51 19.03 18.83
C GLU A 342 -21.80 17.71 19.12
N PHE A 343 -20.89 17.31 18.22
CA PHE A 343 -20.10 16.11 18.40
C PHE A 343 -19.15 16.21 19.60
N ARG A 344 -18.57 17.39 19.85
CA ARG A 344 -17.76 17.65 21.05
C ARG A 344 -18.60 17.48 22.32
N ASN A 345 -19.78 18.07 22.36
CA ASN A 345 -20.71 17.97 23.51
C ASN A 345 -21.11 16.50 23.73
N TYR A 346 -21.43 15.76 22.67
CA TYR A 346 -21.70 14.33 22.74
C TYR A 346 -20.52 13.55 23.34
N LYS A 347 -19.28 13.83 22.86
CA LYS A 347 -18.07 13.17 23.37
C LYS A 347 -17.80 13.52 24.83
N VAL A 348 -17.97 14.78 25.23
CA VAL A 348 -17.83 15.21 26.63
C VAL A 348 -18.82 14.40 27.54
N ALA A 349 -20.06 14.24 27.11
CA ALA A 349 -21.04 13.46 27.85
C ALA A 349 -20.73 11.96 27.91
N GLU A 350 -20.14 11.39 26.82
CA GLU A 350 -19.68 9.99 26.82
C GLU A 350 -18.52 9.77 27.80
N PHE A 351 -17.51 10.64 27.74
CA PHE A 351 -16.30 10.52 28.54
C PHE A 351 -16.56 10.78 30.03
N ALA A 352 -17.47 11.70 30.33
CA ALA A 352 -17.91 11.97 31.71
C ALA A 352 -18.52 10.74 32.41
N LYS A 353 -19.19 9.84 31.66
CA LYS A 353 -19.76 8.59 32.22
C LYS A 353 -18.70 7.66 32.79
N VAL A 354 -17.45 7.76 32.32
CA VAL A 354 -16.29 6.97 32.77
C VAL A 354 -15.31 7.80 33.59
N GLY A 355 -15.70 9.03 33.98
CA GLY A 355 -14.88 9.92 34.81
C GLY A 355 -13.66 10.52 34.08
N VAL A 356 -13.67 10.59 32.75
CA VAL A 356 -12.59 11.15 31.96
C VAL A 356 -13.00 12.52 31.40
N GLU A 357 -12.11 13.49 31.49
CA GLU A 357 -12.28 14.83 30.91
C GLU A 357 -11.58 14.92 29.55
N ILE A 358 -12.25 15.53 28.57
CA ILE A 358 -11.69 15.77 27.23
C ILE A 358 -10.84 17.04 27.26
N LYS A 359 -9.57 16.90 26.83
CA LYS A 359 -8.61 17.98 26.69
C LYS A 359 -8.56 18.49 25.24
N SER A 360 -8.02 19.70 25.07
CA SER A 360 -7.84 20.30 23.72
C SER A 360 -6.92 19.49 22.82
N ASN A 361 -5.92 18.84 23.39
CA ASN A 361 -4.95 18.02 22.66
C ASN A 361 -5.42 16.57 22.42
N ASP A 362 -6.62 16.21 22.84
CA ASP A 362 -7.19 14.88 22.55
C ASP A 362 -7.69 14.79 21.11
N PHE A 363 -7.63 13.58 20.55
CA PHE A 363 -8.14 13.33 19.21
C PHE A 363 -9.68 13.41 19.18
N VAL A 364 -10.23 14.05 18.15
CA VAL A 364 -11.67 14.19 17.90
C VAL A 364 -12.36 12.83 17.88
N PHE A 365 -11.72 11.82 17.31
CA PHE A 365 -12.25 10.46 17.17
C PHE A 365 -11.62 9.47 18.16
N ALA A 366 -11.18 9.95 19.34
CA ALA A 366 -10.78 9.06 20.42
C ALA A 366 -11.98 8.28 20.98
N GLU A 367 -11.78 7.02 21.33
CA GLU A 367 -12.74 6.19 22.05
C GLU A 367 -12.52 6.37 23.57
N VAL A 368 -13.51 6.01 24.39
CA VAL A 368 -13.46 6.19 25.86
C VAL A 368 -12.33 5.42 26.54
N ASP A 369 -11.78 4.40 25.89
CA ASP A 369 -10.60 3.65 26.32
C ASP A 369 -9.26 4.35 25.97
N GLY A 370 -9.32 5.58 25.43
CA GLY A 370 -8.16 6.37 25.00
C GLY A 370 -7.60 5.99 23.64
N HIS A 371 -8.11 4.93 23.00
CA HIS A 371 -7.66 4.54 21.67
C HIS A 371 -8.27 5.42 20.58
N LEU A 372 -7.45 5.84 19.63
CA LEU A 372 -7.93 6.52 18.44
C LEU A 372 -8.66 5.53 17.51
N LEU A 373 -9.84 5.92 17.03
CA LEU A 373 -10.59 5.13 16.05
C LEU A 373 -9.77 4.91 14.78
N ARG A 374 -9.62 3.66 14.39
CA ARG A 374 -8.84 3.30 13.19
C ARG A 374 -9.52 3.85 11.94
N PRO A 375 -8.81 4.60 11.09
CA PRO A 375 -9.38 5.17 9.86
C PRO A 375 -10.02 4.12 8.92
N ASP A 376 -9.51 2.88 8.93
CA ASP A 376 -10.04 1.81 8.08
C ASP A 376 -11.43 1.31 8.49
N THR A 377 -11.83 1.52 9.77
CA THR A 377 -13.19 1.19 10.25
C THR A 377 -14.24 2.05 9.55
N PHE A 378 -13.92 3.31 9.27
CA PHE A 378 -14.82 4.20 8.52
C PHE A 378 -15.11 3.66 7.11
N GLY A 379 -14.09 3.23 6.37
CA GLY A 379 -14.29 2.61 5.06
C GLY A 379 -15.09 1.29 5.14
N GLY A 380 -14.92 0.53 6.21
CA GLY A 380 -15.73 -0.67 6.49
C GLY A 380 -17.19 -0.32 6.75
N TRP A 381 -17.42 0.71 7.58
CA TRP A 381 -18.74 1.23 7.87
C TRP A 381 -19.44 1.77 6.61
N MET A 382 -18.79 2.58 5.79
CA MET A 382 -19.36 3.10 4.55
C MET A 382 -19.84 1.97 3.62
N ARG A 383 -19.04 0.93 3.44
CA ARG A 383 -19.47 -0.24 2.63
C ARG A 383 -20.71 -0.92 3.23
N ARG A 384 -20.79 -1.04 4.55
CA ARG A 384 -21.96 -1.60 5.22
C ARG A 384 -23.18 -0.70 5.06
N PHE A 385 -23.04 0.61 5.30
CA PHE A 385 -24.10 1.60 5.10
C PHE A 385 -24.67 1.51 3.68
N HIS A 386 -23.80 1.42 2.70
CA HIS A 386 -24.16 1.26 1.30
C HIS A 386 -24.90 -0.06 1.01
N SER A 387 -24.42 -1.17 1.58
CA SER A 387 -25.09 -2.48 1.40
C SER A 387 -26.52 -2.51 1.99
N LEU A 388 -26.80 -1.62 2.95
CA LEU A 388 -28.14 -1.45 3.56
C LEU A 388 -28.99 -0.42 2.81
N ASN A 389 -28.40 0.41 1.98
CA ASN A 389 -29.03 1.46 1.20
C ASN A 389 -28.61 1.39 -0.28
N PRO A 390 -29.02 0.33 -1.01
CA PRO A 390 -28.58 0.10 -2.39
C PRO A 390 -29.12 1.14 -3.39
N ASP A 391 -30.11 1.91 -3.01
CA ASP A 391 -30.68 3.06 -3.74
C ASP A 391 -29.75 4.27 -3.73
N LEU A 392 -28.87 4.39 -2.74
CA LEU A 392 -27.89 5.46 -2.69
C LEU A 392 -26.65 5.12 -3.52
N LYS A 393 -26.07 6.11 -4.17
CA LYS A 393 -24.85 5.94 -4.97
C LYS A 393 -23.65 5.56 -4.12
N GLU A 394 -22.96 4.49 -4.52
CA GLU A 394 -21.78 4.01 -3.80
C GLU A 394 -20.55 4.87 -4.02
N ILE A 395 -19.97 5.36 -2.94
CA ILE A 395 -18.68 6.06 -2.95
C ILE A 395 -17.72 5.49 -1.88
N PRO A 396 -16.41 5.45 -2.19
CA PRO A 396 -15.40 5.18 -1.17
C PRO A 396 -15.17 6.43 -0.30
N PRO A 397 -14.49 6.31 0.87
CA PRO A 397 -14.19 7.47 1.73
C PRO A 397 -13.51 8.64 0.98
N HIS A 398 -12.65 8.35 0.02
CA HIS A 398 -12.00 9.38 -0.80
C HIS A 398 -12.99 10.06 -1.77
N GLY A 399 -14.11 9.42 -2.07
CA GLY A 399 -15.20 9.98 -2.87
C GLY A 399 -15.83 11.21 -2.21
N LEU A 400 -15.88 11.30 -0.86
CA LEU A 400 -16.36 12.48 -0.15
C LEU A 400 -15.53 13.73 -0.50
N ARG A 401 -14.22 13.59 -0.54
CA ARG A 401 -13.30 14.66 -0.96
C ARG A 401 -13.47 15.01 -2.44
N HIS A 402 -13.70 14.02 -3.30
CA HIS A 402 -14.02 14.29 -4.71
C HIS A 402 -15.35 15.00 -4.88
N THR A 403 -16.34 14.68 -4.03
CA THR A 403 -17.64 15.40 -3.96
C THR A 403 -17.40 16.86 -3.58
N ASN A 404 -16.65 17.14 -2.53
CA ASN A 404 -16.30 18.51 -2.13
C ASN A 404 -15.64 19.27 -3.28
N ALA A 405 -14.65 18.67 -3.94
CA ALA A 405 -13.96 19.28 -5.09
C ALA A 405 -14.93 19.56 -6.24
N SER A 406 -15.79 18.61 -6.60
CA SER A 406 -16.76 18.76 -7.69
C SER A 406 -17.75 19.87 -7.41
N ILE A 407 -18.32 19.94 -6.19
CA ILE A 407 -19.25 21.00 -5.78
C ILE A 407 -18.58 22.37 -5.88
N MET A 408 -17.34 22.50 -5.40
CA MET A 408 -16.61 23.77 -5.48
C MET A 408 -16.36 24.21 -6.93
N ILE A 409 -15.95 23.29 -7.79
CA ILE A 409 -15.70 23.56 -9.22
C ILE A 409 -17.01 23.96 -9.92
N ASN A 410 -18.11 23.25 -9.66
CA ASN A 410 -19.42 23.54 -10.24
C ASN A 410 -19.97 24.91 -9.79
N ASN A 411 -19.58 25.37 -8.58
CA ASN A 411 -19.87 26.71 -8.08
C ASN A 411 -18.89 27.80 -8.58
N GLY A 412 -18.05 27.50 -9.57
CA GLY A 412 -17.17 28.47 -10.22
C GLY A 412 -15.88 28.77 -9.45
N ILE A 413 -15.54 28.04 -8.40
CA ILE A 413 -14.27 28.25 -7.67
C ILE A 413 -13.10 27.81 -8.55
N PRO A 414 -12.07 28.64 -8.75
CA PRO A 414 -10.94 28.32 -9.61
C PRO A 414 -10.23 27.02 -9.18
N LEU A 415 -9.82 26.20 -10.14
CA LEU A 415 -9.14 24.92 -9.89
C LEU A 415 -7.88 25.06 -9.00
N THR A 416 -7.17 26.18 -9.13
CA THR A 416 -5.99 26.48 -8.29
C THR A 416 -6.37 26.65 -6.82
N ALA A 417 -7.47 27.38 -6.55
CA ALA A 417 -7.99 27.57 -5.19
C ALA A 417 -8.50 26.25 -4.60
N VAL A 418 -9.23 25.43 -5.40
CA VAL A 418 -9.68 24.09 -4.99
C VAL A 418 -8.46 23.19 -4.69
N SER A 419 -7.43 23.21 -5.55
CA SER A 419 -6.20 22.43 -5.37
C SER A 419 -5.46 22.84 -4.10
N GLY A 420 -5.29 24.15 -3.85
CA GLY A 420 -4.68 24.68 -2.63
C GLY A 420 -5.45 24.26 -1.38
N ARG A 421 -6.78 24.45 -1.35
CA ARG A 421 -7.64 24.03 -0.25
C ARG A 421 -7.51 22.53 0.07
N LEU A 422 -7.45 21.71 -0.97
CA LEU A 422 -7.34 20.27 -0.82
C LEU A 422 -5.90 19.82 -0.53
N GLY A 423 -4.88 20.67 -0.71
CA GLY A 423 -3.47 20.29 -0.55
C GLY A 423 -3.03 19.26 -1.61
N HIS A 424 -3.35 19.52 -2.88
CA HIS A 424 -2.81 18.79 -4.00
C HIS A 424 -1.56 19.50 -4.52
N ALA A 425 -0.47 18.75 -4.68
CA ALA A 425 0.73 19.28 -5.31
C ALA A 425 0.56 19.51 -6.82
N ASP A 426 -0.45 18.86 -7.45
CA ASP A 426 -0.75 18.96 -8.88
C ASP A 426 -2.26 19.03 -9.10
N THR A 427 -2.70 19.95 -9.94
CA THR A 427 -4.11 20.12 -10.34
C THR A 427 -4.66 18.96 -11.18
N ALA A 428 -3.80 18.13 -11.78
CA ALA A 428 -4.19 16.96 -12.56
C ALA A 428 -4.95 15.88 -11.76
N THR A 429 -4.96 15.97 -10.43
CA THR A 429 -5.68 15.03 -9.55
C THR A 429 -7.13 15.42 -9.26
N LEU A 430 -7.57 16.59 -9.71
CA LEU A 430 -8.94 17.07 -9.55
C LEU A 430 -9.90 16.40 -10.56
N PRO A 431 -11.21 16.31 -10.25
CA PRO A 431 -12.22 15.89 -11.23
C PRO A 431 -12.16 16.78 -12.46
N HIS A 432 -12.37 16.19 -13.63
CA HIS A 432 -12.35 16.93 -14.90
C HIS A 432 -13.48 17.95 -14.91
N ASP A 433 -13.17 19.22 -15.20
CA ASP A 433 -14.17 20.27 -15.44
C ASP A 433 -14.93 19.93 -16.74
N PRO A 434 -16.24 19.63 -16.70
CA PRO A 434 -17.01 19.31 -17.91
C PRO A 434 -17.17 20.50 -18.87
N LYS A 435 -16.88 21.73 -18.42
CA LYS A 435 -16.97 22.96 -19.22
C LYS A 435 -15.67 23.33 -19.93
N ARG A 436 -14.59 22.60 -19.72
CA ARG A 436 -13.31 22.87 -20.39
C ARG A 436 -13.25 22.13 -21.72
N PRO A 437 -13.23 22.80 -22.89
CA PRO A 437 -13.01 22.14 -24.16
C PRO A 437 -11.67 21.39 -24.11
N SER A 438 -11.67 20.12 -24.54
CA SER A 438 -10.48 19.31 -24.67
C SER A 438 -9.50 20.01 -25.60
N SER A 439 -8.45 20.66 -25.05
CA SER A 439 -7.32 21.07 -25.86
C SER A 439 -6.62 19.80 -26.37
N ARG A 440 -7.03 19.33 -27.53
CA ARG A 440 -6.21 18.46 -28.35
C ARG A 440 -5.10 19.35 -28.90
N SER A 441 -3.93 19.26 -28.29
CA SER A 441 -2.70 19.67 -28.94
C SER A 441 -2.45 18.73 -30.11
N GLY A 442 -2.34 19.32 -31.29
CA GLY A 442 -1.88 18.68 -32.52
C GLY A 442 -0.46 18.15 -32.41
#